data_a139f8c7e53ea88af979afa28b773ed1
#
_entry.id   a139f8c7e53ea88af979afa28b773ed1
#
_cell.length_a   1.000
_cell.length_b   1.000
_cell.length_c   1.000
_cell.angle_alpha   90.00
_cell.angle_beta   90.00
_cell.angle_gamma   90.00
#
_symmetry.space_group_name_H-M   'P 1'
#
loop_
_entity.id
_entity.type
_entity.pdbx_description
1 polymer ?
#
loop_
_entity_poly.entity_id
_entity_poly.type
_entity_poly.pdbx_seq_one_letter_code
_entity_poly.pdbx_strand_id
1 'polypeptide(L)'
;MISEFPTYNEALTFTAEETDVERIVDCITQIRARRAEMNVPPSKKAKLYVVTKYEDTFRSASKILEKLASASEVIITDKYESDDAVTVATAAGSLYIPLAEVIDYEKEKARLTAEMKKNDGEIERLEKKLSNEGFIAKAPKAVVDIERQKLEKYLETRAQLTAALAKLN
;
A
#
# COMPACT_ATOMS: atom_id res chain seq x y z
N MET A 1 45.61 14.23 -9.45
CA MET A 1 45.16 15.52 -8.92
C MET A 1 44.60 15.25 -7.52
N ILE A 2 45.27 15.72 -6.47
CA ILE A 2 44.79 15.52 -5.09
C ILE A 2 44.26 16.90 -4.67
N SER A 3 42.93 17.00 -4.51
CA SER A 3 42.32 18.21 -3.95
C SER A 3 42.34 18.11 -2.42
N GLU A 4 42.50 19.21 -1.74
CA GLU A 4 42.39 19.27 -0.28
C GLU A 4 40.94 18.88 0.14
N PHE A 5 40.84 18.19 1.26
CA PHE A 5 39.52 17.85 1.83
C PHE A 5 38.84 19.15 2.27
N PRO A 6 37.52 19.32 1.96
CA PRO A 6 36.84 20.56 2.35
C PRO A 6 36.79 20.71 3.87
N THR A 7 37.14 21.91 4.34
CA THR A 7 37.06 22.28 5.75
C THR A 7 35.68 22.85 6.07
N TYR A 8 35.24 22.70 7.33
CA TYR A 8 33.99 23.27 7.81
C TYR A 8 34.00 24.81 7.62
N ASN A 9 32.90 25.31 7.06
CA ASN A 9 32.67 26.73 6.87
C ASN A 9 31.28 27.10 7.41
N GLU A 10 31.25 27.85 8.51
CA GLU A 10 30.01 28.26 9.18
C GLU A 10 29.09 29.11 8.27
N ALA A 11 29.64 29.86 7.32
CA ALA A 11 28.87 30.62 6.34
C ALA A 11 28.06 29.75 5.38
N LEU A 12 28.33 28.45 5.34
CA LEU A 12 27.58 27.46 4.57
C LEU A 12 26.57 26.66 5.42
N THR A 13 26.24 27.15 6.60
CA THR A 13 25.19 26.53 7.46
C THR A 13 23.85 27.21 7.18
N PHE A 14 22.90 26.44 6.69
CA PHE A 14 21.57 26.91 6.26
C PHE A 14 20.47 26.19 7.07
N THR A 15 20.41 26.51 8.38
CA THR A 15 19.53 25.81 9.34
C THR A 15 18.03 25.89 8.99
N ALA A 16 17.60 27.03 8.43
CA ALA A 16 16.21 27.22 8.02
C ALA A 16 15.86 26.31 6.82
N GLU A 17 16.70 26.31 5.82
CA GLU A 17 16.55 25.49 4.61
C GLU A 17 16.70 24.00 4.94
N GLU A 18 17.61 23.64 5.85
CA GLU A 18 17.75 22.27 6.35
C GLU A 18 16.44 21.78 6.96
N THR A 19 15.83 22.56 7.84
CA THR A 19 14.56 22.25 8.48
C THR A 19 13.44 22.10 7.44
N ASP A 20 13.41 22.92 6.40
CA ASP A 20 12.44 22.83 5.33
C ASP A 20 12.63 21.56 4.49
N VAL A 21 13.87 21.21 4.18
CA VAL A 21 14.20 19.97 3.48
C VAL A 21 13.82 18.74 4.31
N GLU A 22 14.10 18.75 5.61
CA GLU A 22 13.73 17.66 6.52
C GLU A 22 12.21 17.42 6.55
N ARG A 23 11.39 18.49 6.56
CA ARG A 23 9.93 18.37 6.45
C ARG A 23 9.50 17.66 5.17
N ILE A 24 10.12 18.02 4.04
CA ILE A 24 9.82 17.40 2.76
C ILE A 24 10.25 15.93 2.73
N VAL A 25 11.44 15.62 3.28
CA VAL A 25 11.96 14.25 3.38
C VAL A 25 11.05 13.37 4.24
N ASP A 26 10.59 13.89 5.39
CA ASP A 26 9.64 13.18 6.24
C ASP A 26 8.33 12.89 5.48
N CYS A 27 7.74 13.89 4.83
CA CYS A 27 6.54 13.69 4.01
C CYS A 27 6.72 12.63 2.94
N ILE A 28 7.82 12.63 2.20
CA ILE A 28 8.13 11.62 1.17
C ILE A 28 8.23 10.24 1.80
N THR A 29 8.88 10.13 2.95
CA THR A 29 9.07 8.87 3.66
C THR A 29 7.73 8.28 4.10
N GLN A 30 6.87 9.09 4.71
CA GLN A 30 5.54 8.68 5.16
C GLN A 30 4.63 8.30 3.99
N ILE A 31 4.64 9.05 2.88
CA ILE A 31 3.89 8.71 1.67
C ILE A 31 4.35 7.35 1.11
N ARG A 32 5.66 7.13 1.02
CA ARG A 32 6.21 5.86 0.52
C ARG A 32 5.85 4.69 1.41
N ALA A 33 5.94 4.85 2.73
CA ALA A 33 5.53 3.84 3.70
C ALA A 33 4.05 3.49 3.52
N ARG A 34 3.18 4.50 3.44
CA ARG A 34 1.75 4.30 3.25
C ARG A 34 1.41 3.63 1.92
N ARG A 35 2.07 4.02 0.84
CA ARG A 35 1.91 3.36 -0.47
C ARG A 35 2.36 1.90 -0.46
N ALA A 36 3.45 1.59 0.26
CA ALA A 36 3.93 0.21 0.42
C ALA A 36 2.96 -0.66 1.21
N GLU A 37 2.39 -0.14 2.31
CA GLU A 37 1.33 -0.83 3.07
C GLU A 37 0.11 -1.17 2.22
N MET A 38 -0.22 -0.31 1.26
CA MET A 38 -1.34 -0.49 0.33
C MET A 38 -0.97 -1.29 -0.92
N ASN A 39 0.29 -1.79 -1.02
CA ASN A 39 0.80 -2.48 -2.20
C ASN A 39 0.70 -1.68 -3.51
N VAL A 40 0.79 -0.34 -3.42
CA VAL A 40 0.75 0.55 -4.60
C VAL A 40 2.14 0.62 -5.24
N PRO A 41 2.32 0.19 -6.50
CA PRO A 41 3.61 0.23 -7.14
C PRO A 41 4.08 1.67 -7.39
N PRO A 42 5.40 1.95 -7.36
CA PRO A 42 5.95 3.28 -7.61
C PRO A 42 5.62 3.85 -8.99
N SER A 43 5.36 2.97 -9.98
CA SER A 43 4.98 3.36 -11.34
C SER A 43 3.59 3.99 -11.43
N LYS A 44 2.71 3.70 -10.45
CA LYS A 44 1.36 4.27 -10.43
C LYS A 44 1.42 5.64 -9.76
N LYS A 45 1.23 6.69 -10.55
CA LYS A 45 1.20 8.07 -10.07
C LYS A 45 -0.22 8.46 -9.69
N ALA A 46 -0.35 9.29 -8.65
CA ALA A 46 -1.61 9.86 -8.21
C ALA A 46 -1.43 11.31 -7.81
N LYS A 47 -2.50 12.08 -7.80
CA LYS A 47 -2.47 13.44 -7.27
C LYS A 47 -2.16 13.42 -5.77
N LEU A 48 -1.43 14.42 -5.32
CA LEU A 48 -1.11 14.63 -3.92
C LEU A 48 -1.68 15.98 -3.49
N TYR A 49 -2.67 15.95 -2.61
CA TYR A 49 -3.20 17.15 -1.99
C TYR A 49 -2.48 17.38 -0.68
N VAL A 50 -2.05 18.62 -0.46
CA VAL A 50 -1.25 19.01 0.71
C VAL A 50 -1.97 20.13 1.45
N VAL A 51 -2.33 19.87 2.69
CA VAL A 51 -2.88 20.88 3.62
C VAL A 51 -1.80 21.18 4.64
N THR A 52 -1.18 22.35 4.53
CA THR A 52 -0.01 22.74 5.32
C THR A 52 0.02 24.24 5.56
N LYS A 53 0.68 24.64 6.64
CA LYS A 53 1.02 26.04 6.90
C LYS A 53 2.35 26.49 6.25
N TYR A 54 3.08 25.56 5.62
CA TYR A 54 4.38 25.79 4.99
C TYR A 54 4.25 25.78 3.45
N GLU A 55 3.27 26.52 2.92
CA GLU A 55 2.93 26.49 1.50
C GLU A 55 4.13 26.76 0.58
N ASP A 56 4.94 27.79 0.88
CA ASP A 56 6.07 28.17 0.04
C ASP A 56 7.12 27.07 -0.05
N THR A 57 7.40 26.38 1.06
CA THR A 57 8.30 25.22 1.13
C THR A 57 7.79 24.11 0.22
N PHE A 58 6.51 23.75 0.33
CA PHE A 58 5.90 22.69 -0.50
C PHE A 58 5.78 23.09 -1.97
N ARG A 59 5.50 24.35 -2.26
CA ARG A 59 5.47 24.90 -3.63
C ARG A 59 6.83 24.78 -4.30
N SER A 60 7.88 25.18 -3.60
CA SER A 60 9.26 25.07 -4.07
C SER A 60 9.71 23.63 -4.27
N ALA A 61 9.25 22.71 -3.42
CA ALA A 61 9.58 21.30 -3.46
C ALA A 61 8.63 20.45 -4.33
N SER A 62 7.65 21.05 -5.03
CA SER A 62 6.61 20.31 -5.77
C SER A 62 7.20 19.27 -6.74
N LYS A 63 8.24 19.66 -7.50
CA LYS A 63 8.92 18.75 -8.45
C LYS A 63 9.64 17.59 -7.77
N ILE A 64 10.16 17.81 -6.57
CA ILE A 64 10.82 16.78 -5.76
C ILE A 64 9.75 15.79 -5.27
N LEU A 65 8.63 16.28 -4.77
CA LEU A 65 7.47 15.48 -4.34
C LEU A 65 6.88 14.68 -5.51
N GLU A 66 6.65 15.29 -6.68
CA GLU A 66 6.19 14.58 -7.88
C GLU A 66 7.08 13.39 -8.21
N LYS A 67 8.40 13.59 -8.16
CA LYS A 67 9.37 12.55 -8.52
C LYS A 67 9.54 11.50 -7.42
N LEU A 68 9.71 11.91 -6.17
CA LEU A 68 10.11 11.02 -5.07
C LEU A 68 8.93 10.41 -4.32
N ALA A 69 7.77 11.07 -4.27
CA ALA A 69 6.54 10.50 -3.72
C ALA A 69 5.65 9.83 -4.77
N SER A 70 6.10 9.76 -6.03
CA SER A 70 5.34 9.24 -7.18
C SER A 70 3.99 9.96 -7.34
N ALA A 71 4.00 11.29 -7.20
CA ALA A 71 2.83 12.10 -7.48
C ALA A 71 2.76 12.45 -8.98
N SER A 72 1.54 12.53 -9.53
CA SER A 72 1.29 13.06 -10.87
C SER A 72 1.28 14.58 -10.84
N GLU A 73 0.78 15.15 -9.76
CA GLU A 73 0.64 16.57 -9.50
C GLU A 73 0.60 16.79 -7.99
N VAL A 74 1.15 17.92 -7.51
CA VAL A 74 1.07 18.36 -6.11
C VAL A 74 0.18 19.59 -6.02
N ILE A 75 -0.92 19.48 -5.30
CA ILE A 75 -1.93 20.53 -5.13
C ILE A 75 -1.92 20.98 -3.67
N ILE A 76 -1.52 22.23 -3.44
CA ILE A 76 -1.54 22.82 -2.11
C ILE A 76 -2.90 23.48 -1.92
N THR A 77 -3.57 23.19 -0.82
CA THR A 77 -4.90 23.68 -0.50
C THR A 77 -5.06 23.89 1.00
N ASP A 78 -5.91 24.83 1.39
CA ASP A 78 -6.22 25.08 2.80
C ASP A 78 -7.06 23.96 3.42
N LYS A 79 -7.85 23.26 2.61
CA LYS A 79 -8.77 22.23 3.05
C LYS A 79 -8.95 21.17 1.97
N TYR A 80 -8.99 19.93 2.39
CA TYR A 80 -9.32 18.80 1.52
C TYR A 80 -10.33 17.90 2.25
N GLU A 81 -11.49 17.70 1.65
CA GLU A 81 -12.55 16.85 2.18
C GLU A 81 -12.90 15.80 1.12
N SER A 82 -12.55 14.58 1.39
CA SER A 82 -12.95 13.42 0.59
C SER A 82 -12.89 12.17 1.47
N ASP A 83 -13.98 11.42 1.47
CA ASP A 83 -14.06 10.15 2.19
C ASP A 83 -13.22 9.05 1.49
N ASP A 84 -12.90 9.24 0.21
CA ASP A 84 -12.15 8.30 -0.61
C ASP A 84 -10.68 8.71 -0.80
N ALA A 85 -10.03 9.18 0.25
CA ALA A 85 -8.61 9.50 0.20
C ALA A 85 -7.83 8.87 1.35
N VAL A 86 -6.62 8.45 1.04
CA VAL A 86 -5.64 8.04 2.05
C VAL A 86 -5.06 9.28 2.68
N THR A 87 -5.21 9.40 3.98
CA THR A 87 -4.61 10.49 4.76
C THR A 87 -3.26 10.06 5.32
N VAL A 88 -2.26 10.91 5.13
CA VAL A 88 -0.93 10.79 5.73
C VAL A 88 -0.70 12.03 6.59
N ALA A 89 -0.72 11.86 7.90
CA ALA A 89 -0.46 12.94 8.85
C ALA A 89 1.05 13.04 9.13
N THR A 90 1.59 14.26 9.02
CA THR A 90 2.99 14.55 9.30
C THR A 90 3.10 15.79 10.19
N ALA A 91 4.29 16.07 10.70
CA ALA A 91 4.55 17.31 11.45
C ALA A 91 4.38 18.58 10.59
N ALA A 92 4.53 18.46 9.28
CA ALA A 92 4.38 19.57 8.33
C ALA A 92 2.93 19.81 7.90
N GLY A 93 2.02 18.88 8.12
CA GLY A 93 0.62 18.98 7.73
C GLY A 93 0.00 17.63 7.35
N SER A 94 -1.14 17.69 6.71
CA SER A 94 -1.88 16.51 6.24
C SER A 94 -1.77 16.39 4.72
N LEU A 95 -1.47 15.17 4.27
CA LEU A 95 -1.32 14.84 2.86
C LEU A 95 -2.41 13.84 2.50
N TYR A 96 -3.03 14.02 1.34
CA TYR A 96 -4.15 13.19 0.89
C TYR A 96 -3.87 12.65 -0.50
N ILE A 97 -4.09 11.36 -0.67
CA ILE A 97 -3.94 10.65 -1.93
C ILE A 97 -5.29 10.03 -2.29
N PRO A 98 -5.96 10.43 -3.39
CA PRO A 98 -7.21 9.83 -3.81
C PRO A 98 -7.07 8.33 -4.06
N LEU A 99 -7.91 7.51 -3.41
CA LEU A 99 -7.87 6.04 -3.54
C LEU A 99 -8.14 5.59 -4.97
N ALA A 100 -9.07 6.24 -5.66
CA ALA A 100 -9.41 5.92 -7.04
C ALA A 100 -8.21 6.03 -8.02
N GLU A 101 -7.22 6.87 -7.70
CA GLU A 101 -6.03 7.03 -8.53
C GLU A 101 -4.92 6.00 -8.20
N VAL A 102 -4.90 5.44 -6.99
CA VAL A 102 -3.87 4.50 -6.54
C VAL A 102 -4.30 3.05 -6.64
N ILE A 103 -5.57 2.74 -6.45
CA ILE A 103 -6.11 1.39 -6.56
C ILE A 103 -6.63 1.17 -7.98
N ASP A 104 -6.15 0.12 -8.63
CA ASP A 104 -6.72 -0.38 -9.87
C ASP A 104 -7.78 -1.42 -9.48
N TYR A 105 -9.00 -0.94 -9.22
CA TYR A 105 -10.10 -1.78 -8.76
C TYR A 105 -10.34 -2.98 -9.68
N GLU A 106 -10.23 -2.79 -10.99
CA GLU A 106 -10.44 -3.87 -11.96
C GLU A 106 -9.33 -4.94 -11.89
N LYS A 107 -8.08 -4.51 -11.78
CA LYS A 107 -6.96 -5.47 -11.61
C LYS A 107 -7.02 -6.20 -10.28
N GLU A 108 -7.33 -5.51 -9.21
CA GLU A 108 -7.42 -6.12 -7.88
C GLU A 108 -8.62 -7.09 -7.82
N LYS A 109 -9.76 -6.71 -8.39
CA LYS A 109 -10.93 -7.56 -8.53
C LYS A 109 -10.62 -8.80 -9.37
N ALA A 110 -9.91 -8.64 -10.49
CA ALA A 110 -9.48 -9.76 -11.32
C ALA A 110 -8.50 -10.69 -10.57
N ARG A 111 -7.55 -10.14 -9.81
CA ARG A 111 -6.62 -10.89 -8.97
C ARG A 111 -7.34 -11.72 -7.91
N LEU A 112 -8.21 -11.06 -7.13
CA LEU A 112 -9.00 -11.72 -6.08
C LEU A 112 -9.94 -12.79 -6.65
N THR A 113 -10.54 -12.53 -7.80
CA THR A 113 -11.39 -13.51 -8.48
C THR A 113 -10.60 -14.74 -8.95
N ALA A 114 -9.40 -14.54 -9.48
CA ALA A 114 -8.53 -15.65 -9.87
C ALA A 114 -8.04 -16.47 -8.67
N GLU A 115 -7.75 -15.80 -7.55
CA GLU A 115 -7.35 -16.45 -6.31
C GLU A 115 -8.51 -17.23 -5.68
N MET A 116 -9.72 -16.67 -5.69
CA MET A 116 -10.95 -17.37 -5.27
C MET A 116 -11.19 -18.62 -6.08
N LYS A 117 -11.06 -18.55 -7.41
CA LYS A 117 -11.23 -19.72 -8.28
C LYS A 117 -10.23 -20.84 -7.97
N LYS A 118 -8.99 -20.51 -7.67
CA LYS A 118 -7.98 -21.50 -7.24
C LYS A 118 -8.34 -22.12 -5.89
N ASN A 119 -8.75 -21.29 -4.95
CA ASN A 119 -9.18 -21.72 -3.62
C ASN A 119 -10.39 -22.64 -3.67
N ASP A 120 -11.40 -22.29 -4.47
CA ASP A 120 -12.58 -23.12 -4.67
C ASP A 120 -12.24 -24.49 -5.30
N GLY A 121 -11.29 -24.53 -6.23
CA GLY A 121 -10.78 -25.78 -6.79
C GLY A 121 -10.13 -26.71 -5.75
N GLU A 122 -9.37 -26.13 -4.80
CA GLU A 122 -8.78 -26.93 -3.71
C GLU A 122 -9.83 -27.40 -2.71
N ILE A 123 -10.83 -26.56 -2.40
CA ILE A 123 -11.99 -26.98 -1.57
C ILE A 123 -12.69 -28.16 -2.21
N GLU A 124 -13.09 -28.07 -3.48
CA GLU A 124 -13.78 -29.13 -4.20
C GLU A 124 -12.96 -30.43 -4.22
N ARG A 125 -11.66 -30.33 -4.43
CA ARG A 125 -10.75 -31.49 -4.41
C ARG A 125 -10.71 -32.16 -3.04
N LEU A 126 -10.63 -31.36 -1.96
CA LEU A 126 -10.58 -31.86 -0.59
C LEU A 126 -11.93 -32.46 -0.16
N GLU A 127 -13.04 -31.81 -0.52
CA GLU A 127 -14.39 -32.34 -0.28
C GLU A 127 -14.60 -33.67 -0.96
N LYS A 128 -14.25 -33.80 -2.25
CA LYS A 128 -14.30 -35.06 -2.99
C LYS A 128 -13.45 -36.18 -2.35
N LYS A 129 -12.26 -35.79 -1.85
CA LYS A 129 -11.36 -36.71 -1.17
C LYS A 129 -11.93 -37.16 0.17
N LEU A 130 -12.50 -36.27 0.94
CA LEU A 130 -13.08 -36.54 2.26
C LEU A 130 -14.47 -37.17 2.19
N SER A 131 -15.18 -37.09 1.06
CA SER A 131 -16.43 -37.81 0.83
C SER A 131 -16.22 -39.24 0.30
N ASN A 132 -15.00 -39.59 -0.07
CA ASN A 132 -14.68 -40.94 -0.55
C ASN A 132 -14.53 -41.91 0.64
N GLU A 133 -15.55 -42.76 0.85
CA GLU A 133 -15.58 -43.77 1.91
C GLU A 133 -14.35 -44.69 1.86
N GLY A 134 -13.92 -45.08 0.65
CA GLY A 134 -12.76 -45.93 0.45
C GLY A 134 -11.44 -45.26 0.90
N PHE A 135 -11.35 -43.94 0.81
CA PHE A 135 -10.21 -43.16 1.35
C PHE A 135 -10.29 -43.12 2.87
N ILE A 136 -11.44 -42.77 3.43
CA ILE A 136 -11.60 -42.63 4.90
C ILE A 136 -11.36 -43.97 5.61
N ALA A 137 -11.81 -45.09 5.03
CA ALA A 137 -11.66 -46.44 5.62
C ALA A 137 -10.19 -46.93 5.58
N LYS A 138 -9.39 -46.53 4.58
CA LYS A 138 -8.03 -47.04 4.36
C LYS A 138 -6.91 -46.10 4.83
N ALA A 139 -7.19 -44.81 4.91
CA ALA A 139 -6.17 -43.81 5.30
C ALA A 139 -5.99 -43.79 6.81
N PRO A 140 -4.74 -43.56 7.31
CA PRO A 140 -4.48 -43.32 8.73
C PRO A 140 -5.29 -42.10 9.22
N LYS A 141 -5.82 -42.17 10.44
CA LYS A 141 -6.59 -41.08 11.05
C LYS A 141 -5.87 -39.74 10.96
N ALA A 142 -4.57 -39.71 11.25
CA ALA A 142 -3.75 -38.50 11.18
C ALA A 142 -3.77 -37.84 9.78
N VAL A 143 -3.83 -38.61 8.71
CA VAL A 143 -3.91 -38.10 7.34
C VAL A 143 -5.28 -37.48 7.06
N VAL A 144 -6.35 -38.13 7.50
CA VAL A 144 -7.71 -37.59 7.37
C VAL A 144 -7.88 -36.30 8.14
N ASP A 145 -7.33 -36.22 9.35
CA ASP A 145 -7.39 -35.00 10.16
C ASP A 145 -6.59 -33.84 9.56
N ILE A 146 -5.43 -34.11 8.97
CA ILE A 146 -4.66 -33.10 8.22
C ILE A 146 -5.46 -32.58 7.03
N GLU A 147 -6.12 -33.44 6.27
CA GLU A 147 -6.92 -33.00 5.10
C GLU A 147 -8.16 -32.20 5.55
N ARG A 148 -8.78 -32.52 6.68
CA ARG A 148 -9.86 -31.71 7.28
C ARG A 148 -9.36 -30.32 7.72
N GLN A 149 -8.21 -30.23 8.37
CA GLN A 149 -7.62 -28.94 8.76
C GLN A 149 -7.26 -28.09 7.54
N LYS A 150 -6.82 -28.71 6.44
CA LYS A 150 -6.59 -27.97 5.18
C LYS A 150 -7.89 -27.43 4.62
N LEU A 151 -8.95 -28.23 4.61
CA LEU A 151 -10.27 -27.79 4.14
C LEU A 151 -10.78 -26.60 4.96
N GLU A 152 -10.66 -26.64 6.27
CA GLU A 152 -11.05 -25.57 7.16
C GLU A 152 -10.30 -24.26 6.83
N LYS A 153 -8.97 -24.32 6.64
CA LYS A 153 -8.16 -23.17 6.23
C LYS A 153 -8.58 -22.59 4.88
N TYR A 154 -8.89 -23.44 3.91
CA TYR A 154 -9.36 -22.96 2.60
C TYR A 154 -10.75 -22.33 2.69
N LEU A 155 -11.63 -22.82 3.55
CA LEU A 155 -12.94 -22.20 3.81
C LEU A 155 -12.80 -20.84 4.49
N GLU A 156 -11.88 -20.69 5.46
CA GLU A 156 -11.54 -19.39 6.07
C GLU A 156 -10.99 -18.41 5.01
N THR A 157 -10.06 -18.86 4.18
CA THR A 157 -9.50 -18.06 3.08
C THR A 157 -10.60 -17.61 2.11
N ARG A 158 -11.55 -18.50 1.77
CA ARG A 158 -12.71 -18.16 0.94
C ARG A 158 -13.55 -17.04 1.53
N ALA A 159 -13.82 -17.11 2.84
CA ALA A 159 -14.57 -16.07 3.53
C ALA A 159 -13.84 -14.72 3.49
N GLN A 160 -12.52 -14.71 3.69
CA GLN A 160 -11.70 -13.50 3.60
C GLN A 160 -11.70 -12.91 2.19
N LEU A 161 -11.54 -13.74 1.16
CA LEU A 161 -11.57 -13.31 -0.25
C LEU A 161 -12.94 -12.75 -0.64
N THR A 162 -14.02 -13.37 -0.16
CA THR A 162 -15.39 -12.89 -0.39
C THR A 162 -15.60 -11.52 0.26
N ALA A 163 -15.14 -11.33 1.50
CA ALA A 163 -15.22 -10.05 2.18
C ALA A 163 -14.37 -8.97 1.50
N ALA A 164 -13.20 -9.34 0.96
CA ALA A 164 -12.34 -8.42 0.22
C ALA A 164 -13.00 -8.00 -1.11
N LEU A 165 -13.60 -8.92 -1.85
CA LEU A 165 -14.34 -8.62 -3.10
C LEU A 165 -15.57 -7.74 -2.84
N ALA A 166 -16.26 -7.95 -1.73
CA ALA A 166 -17.42 -7.12 -1.36
C ALA A 166 -17.06 -5.66 -1.10
N LYS A 167 -15.83 -5.38 -0.65
CA LYS A 167 -15.33 -4.02 -0.43
C LYS A 167 -14.94 -3.30 -1.72
N LEU A 168 -14.77 -4.02 -2.83
CA LEU A 168 -14.40 -3.48 -4.13
C LEU A 168 -15.60 -3.27 -5.08
N ASN A 169 -16.78 -3.65 -4.66
CA ASN A 169 -18.05 -3.43 -5.38
C ASN A 169 -18.80 -2.25 -4.80
#